data_9a2771480390618767a734eb5da262fe
#
_entry.id   9a2771480390618767a734eb5da262fe
#
_cell.length_a   1.000
_cell.length_b   1.000
_cell.length_c   1.000
_cell.angle_alpha   90.00
_cell.angle_beta   90.00
_cell.angle_gamma   90.00
#
_symmetry.space_group_name_H-M   'P 1'
#
loop_
_entity.id
_entity.type
_entity.pdbx_description
1 polymer ?
#
loop_
_entity_poly.entity_id
_entity_poly.type
_entity_poly.pdbx_seq_one_letter_code
_entity_poly.pdbx_strand_id
1 'polypeptide(L)'
;MSDDTTSQDSTSSSGFEKAAMQDTDMQAIHAPQLKRERVEPHERQSPIPISLLTMISLLAFWGGYYFSNYSQDFRWDAYDPDAKGGAGEVVVEEKPLAEVGARIFRGQCVACHQTTGLGVAGAFPPLVESEWVLGNEERLARILINGLNGPIEVLGATYNGNMPAFGPNGLNLKPKQIAAVLTYIRQEWGNSAPEVSVEALEGY
;
A
#
# COMPACT_ATOMS: atom_id res chain seq x y z
N MET A 1 -13.97 52.54 82.77
CA MET A 1 -12.62 52.84 82.32
C MET A 1 -12.14 51.54 81.69
N SER A 2 -11.89 51.35 80.44
CA SER A 2 -11.63 52.20 79.30
C SER A 2 -12.15 51.47 78.07
N ASP A 3 -12.64 52.25 77.13
CA ASP A 3 -12.97 51.88 75.77
C ASP A 3 -11.76 51.31 75.03
N ASP A 4 -11.96 50.28 74.28
CA ASP A 4 -11.07 49.94 73.18
C ASP A 4 -11.88 49.73 71.92
N THR A 5 -11.77 50.75 71.08
CA THR A 5 -12.47 50.87 69.82
C THR A 5 -11.68 50.12 68.75
N THR A 6 -12.15 48.90 68.38
CA THR A 6 -11.57 48.22 67.24
C THR A 6 -12.17 48.74 65.94
N SER A 7 -11.39 49.61 65.27
CA SER A 7 -11.62 49.99 63.89
C SER A 7 -11.48 48.78 62.98
N GLN A 8 -12.58 48.20 62.55
CA GLN A 8 -12.58 47.20 61.53
C GLN A 8 -12.42 47.82 60.12
N ASP A 9 -11.39 47.41 59.49
CA ASP A 9 -10.97 47.72 58.15
C ASP A 9 -12.09 47.44 57.13
N SER A 10 -12.74 48.47 56.62
CA SER A 10 -13.86 48.41 55.66
C SER A 10 -13.38 48.31 54.19
N THR A 11 -12.11 48.00 53.93
CA THR A 11 -11.55 48.01 52.59
C THR A 11 -11.50 46.61 51.92
N SER A 12 -11.72 45.54 52.69
CA SER A 12 -11.65 44.16 52.14
C SER A 12 -12.97 43.70 51.50
N SER A 13 -14.12 44.24 51.91
CA SER A 13 -15.44 43.79 51.38
C SER A 13 -15.74 44.26 49.96
N SER A 14 -15.23 45.42 49.56
CA SER A 14 -15.55 46.00 48.23
C SER A 14 -14.96 45.23 47.04
N GLY A 15 -13.87 44.48 47.25
CA GLY A 15 -13.25 43.68 46.21
C GLY A 15 -14.02 42.38 45.93
N PHE A 16 -14.46 41.73 47.01
CA PHE A 16 -15.27 40.50 46.90
C PHE A 16 -16.68 40.75 46.36
N GLU A 17 -17.31 41.85 46.77
CA GLU A 17 -18.61 42.25 46.23
C GLU A 17 -18.57 42.58 44.74
N LYS A 18 -17.50 43.26 44.27
CA LYS A 18 -17.30 43.51 42.84
C LYS A 18 -17.01 42.24 42.05
N ALA A 19 -16.29 41.28 42.61
CA ALA A 19 -16.05 39.99 41.98
C ALA A 19 -17.35 39.18 41.92
N ALA A 20 -18.18 39.18 42.98
CA ALA A 20 -19.49 38.50 43.00
C ALA A 20 -20.48 39.15 42.03
N MET A 21 -20.44 40.51 41.84
CA MET A 21 -21.23 41.14 40.79
C MET A 21 -20.79 40.78 39.38
N GLN A 22 -19.50 40.59 39.14
CA GLN A 22 -19.00 40.11 37.85
C GLN A 22 -19.46 38.69 37.55
N ASP A 23 -19.53 37.81 38.57
CA ASP A 23 -20.04 36.43 38.41
C ASP A 23 -21.54 36.39 38.11
N THR A 24 -22.33 37.28 38.73
CA THR A 24 -23.76 37.43 38.44
C THR A 24 -24.02 37.99 37.04
N ASP A 25 -23.19 38.94 36.58
CA ASP A 25 -23.27 39.43 35.20
C ASP A 25 -22.91 38.36 34.17
N MET A 26 -21.89 37.56 34.44
CA MET A 26 -21.52 36.44 33.59
C MET A 26 -22.65 35.40 33.53
N GLN A 27 -23.31 35.06 34.61
CA GLN A 27 -24.46 34.17 34.64
C GLN A 27 -25.66 34.73 33.85
N ALA A 28 -25.90 36.06 33.91
CA ALA A 28 -26.95 36.73 33.15
C ALA A 28 -26.70 36.67 31.62
N ILE A 29 -25.44 36.73 31.21
CA ILE A 29 -25.04 36.58 29.79
C ILE A 29 -25.18 35.13 29.32
N HIS A 30 -24.87 34.17 30.17
CA HIS A 30 -24.97 32.76 29.83
C HIS A 30 -26.38 32.21 29.94
N ALA A 31 -27.28 32.78 30.74
CA ALA A 31 -28.65 32.30 30.89
C ALA A 31 -29.44 32.20 29.57
N PRO A 32 -29.35 33.15 28.61
CA PRO A 32 -30.03 33.01 27.32
C PRO A 32 -29.35 31.98 26.41
N GLN A 33 -28.05 31.68 26.62
CA GLN A 33 -27.36 30.61 25.87
C GLN A 33 -27.81 29.24 26.37
N LEU A 34 -27.90 29.02 27.68
CA LEU A 34 -28.39 27.78 28.26
C LEU A 34 -29.87 27.48 27.86
N LYS A 35 -30.68 28.51 27.63
CA LYS A 35 -32.03 28.34 27.11
C LYS A 35 -32.09 27.90 25.63
N ARG A 36 -31.04 28.18 24.86
CA ARG A 36 -30.94 27.75 23.45
C ARG A 36 -30.34 26.36 23.31
N GLU A 37 -29.60 25.90 24.31
CA GLU A 37 -29.11 24.53 24.33
C GLU A 37 -30.33 23.61 24.44
N ARG A 38 -30.48 22.79 23.41
CA ARG A 38 -31.48 21.71 23.47
C ARG A 38 -31.08 20.80 24.61
N VAL A 39 -32.05 20.41 25.41
CA VAL A 39 -31.87 19.35 26.41
C VAL A 39 -31.13 18.20 25.71
N GLU A 40 -29.96 17.84 26.22
CA GLU A 40 -29.21 16.71 25.64
C GLU A 40 -30.14 15.51 25.52
N PRO A 41 -30.17 14.85 24.37
CA PRO A 41 -31.00 13.69 24.20
C PRO A 41 -30.58 12.67 25.28
N HIS A 42 -31.51 12.32 26.15
CA HIS A 42 -31.29 11.26 27.12
C HIS A 42 -30.92 10.00 26.35
N GLU A 43 -29.68 9.59 26.48
CA GLU A 43 -29.23 8.28 26.04
C GLU A 43 -30.07 7.25 26.80
N ARG A 44 -31.16 6.83 26.20
CA ARG A 44 -31.90 5.69 26.69
C ARG A 44 -30.93 4.52 26.62
N GLN A 45 -30.59 3.98 27.75
CA GLN A 45 -29.87 2.70 27.85
C GLN A 45 -30.84 1.60 27.39
N SER A 46 -31.15 1.57 26.09
CA SER A 46 -31.79 0.41 25.50
C SER A 46 -30.79 -0.71 25.44
N PRO A 47 -31.05 -1.85 26.06
CA PRO A 47 -30.10 -2.98 26.01
C PRO A 47 -29.89 -3.35 24.54
N ILE A 48 -28.61 -3.51 24.17
CA ILE A 48 -28.23 -3.91 22.82
C ILE A 48 -28.94 -5.24 22.50
N PRO A 49 -29.67 -5.33 21.38
CA PRO A 49 -30.35 -6.57 21.00
C PRO A 49 -29.35 -7.73 20.93
N ILE A 50 -29.70 -8.86 21.55
CA ILE A 50 -28.86 -10.06 21.55
C ILE A 50 -28.51 -10.48 20.11
N SER A 51 -29.43 -10.29 19.15
CA SER A 51 -29.20 -10.55 17.74
C SER A 51 -28.05 -9.73 17.14
N LEU A 52 -27.90 -8.47 17.57
CA LEU A 52 -26.79 -7.62 17.12
C LEU A 52 -25.45 -8.10 17.72
N LEU A 53 -25.44 -8.48 19.00
CA LEU A 53 -24.25 -9.04 19.64
C LEU A 53 -23.83 -10.35 18.99
N THR A 54 -24.76 -11.25 18.69
CA THR A 54 -24.45 -12.51 17.99
C THR A 54 -23.91 -12.27 16.60
N MET A 55 -24.48 -11.32 15.85
CA MET A 55 -24.00 -10.96 14.51
C MET A 55 -22.56 -10.40 14.55
N ILE A 56 -22.29 -9.49 15.48
CA ILE A 56 -20.94 -8.92 15.64
C ILE A 56 -19.94 -10.01 16.05
N SER A 57 -20.33 -10.91 16.96
CA SER A 57 -19.47 -12.03 17.38
C SER A 57 -19.16 -12.99 16.24
N LEU A 58 -20.13 -13.30 15.39
CA LEU A 58 -19.94 -14.13 14.20
C LEU A 58 -19.04 -13.45 13.16
N LEU A 59 -19.22 -12.15 12.95
CA LEU A 59 -18.35 -11.38 12.06
C LEU A 59 -16.92 -11.31 12.58
N ALA A 60 -16.74 -11.10 13.88
CA ALA A 60 -15.42 -11.08 14.49
C ALA A 60 -14.74 -12.45 14.41
N PHE A 61 -15.48 -13.52 14.67
CA PHE A 61 -14.97 -14.89 14.53
C PHE A 61 -14.60 -15.21 13.08
N TRP A 62 -15.46 -14.86 12.13
CA TRP A 62 -15.20 -15.06 10.70
C TRP A 62 -14.00 -14.24 10.23
N GLY A 63 -13.91 -12.98 10.65
CA GLY A 63 -12.76 -12.11 10.35
C GLY A 63 -11.46 -12.68 10.91
N GLY A 64 -11.46 -13.17 12.15
CA GLY A 64 -10.29 -13.82 12.75
C GLY A 64 -9.88 -15.09 12.01
N TYR A 65 -10.85 -15.92 11.65
CA TYR A 65 -10.61 -17.12 10.84
C TYR A 65 -10.05 -16.77 9.45
N TYR A 66 -10.67 -15.78 8.77
CA TYR A 66 -10.21 -15.31 7.48
C TYR A 66 -8.79 -14.76 7.57
N PHE A 67 -8.53 -13.91 8.56
CA PHE A 67 -7.21 -13.33 8.77
C PHE A 67 -6.15 -14.42 9.06
N SER A 68 -6.49 -15.42 9.87
CA SER A 68 -5.57 -16.53 10.18
C SER A 68 -5.21 -17.36 8.95
N ASN A 69 -6.15 -17.56 8.01
CA ASN A 69 -5.91 -18.42 6.85
C ASN A 69 -5.37 -17.67 5.62
N TYR A 70 -5.62 -16.36 5.54
CA TYR A 70 -5.29 -15.57 4.34
C TYR A 70 -4.32 -14.42 4.61
N SER A 71 -4.00 -14.08 5.86
CA SER A 71 -2.88 -13.19 6.15
C SER A 71 -1.59 -13.99 5.97
N GLN A 72 -0.78 -13.60 5.01
CA GLN A 72 0.60 -14.06 4.94
C GLN A 72 1.32 -13.54 6.17
N ASP A 73 1.63 -14.44 7.09
CA ASP A 73 2.39 -14.25 8.32
C ASP A 73 2.55 -12.80 8.80
N PHE A 74 1.75 -12.40 9.79
CA PHE A 74 1.96 -11.15 10.48
C PHE A 74 3.31 -11.20 11.20
N ARG A 75 4.31 -10.65 10.56
CA ARG A 75 5.66 -10.54 11.12
C ARG A 75 5.75 -9.23 11.89
N TRP A 76 5.86 -9.35 13.22
CA TRP A 76 6.08 -8.20 14.11
C TRP A 76 7.42 -7.51 13.86
N ASP A 77 8.38 -8.23 13.26
CA ASP A 77 9.73 -7.80 12.91
C ASP A 77 9.86 -7.28 11.46
N ALA A 78 8.75 -7.11 10.75
CA ALA A 78 8.76 -6.70 9.33
C ALA A 78 9.42 -5.33 9.09
N TYR A 79 9.49 -4.49 10.10
CA TYR A 79 10.10 -3.16 10.05
C TYR A 79 11.38 -3.05 10.87
N ASP A 80 11.87 -4.13 11.45
CA ASP A 80 13.13 -4.15 12.19
C ASP A 80 14.28 -4.39 11.22
N PRO A 81 15.17 -3.38 10.98
CA PRO A 81 16.29 -3.52 10.06
C PRO A 81 17.35 -4.52 10.56
N ASP A 82 17.35 -4.84 11.85
CA ASP A 82 18.29 -5.77 12.47
C ASP A 82 17.68 -7.16 12.72
N ALA A 83 16.41 -7.36 12.40
CA ALA A 83 15.77 -8.66 12.48
C ALA A 83 16.49 -9.64 11.55
N LYS A 84 17.42 -10.37 12.11
CA LYS A 84 17.95 -11.59 11.48
C LYS A 84 16.78 -12.55 11.42
N GLY A 85 16.10 -12.58 10.26
CA GLY A 85 14.87 -13.29 10.05
C GLY A 85 14.85 -14.65 10.74
N GLY A 86 14.16 -14.71 11.87
CA GLY A 86 13.74 -15.94 12.51
C GLY A 86 12.58 -16.54 11.70
N ALA A 87 12.76 -16.63 10.41
CA ALA A 87 12.01 -17.59 9.64
C ALA A 87 12.48 -18.95 10.12
N GLY A 88 11.63 -19.69 10.82
CA GLY A 88 11.68 -21.11 10.66
C GLY A 88 11.91 -21.30 9.16
N GLU A 89 12.87 -22.11 8.83
CA GLU A 89 13.28 -22.42 7.45
C GLU A 89 12.01 -22.63 6.62
N VAL A 90 11.52 -21.52 6.07
CA VAL A 90 10.55 -21.58 5.00
C VAL A 90 11.37 -22.29 3.93
N VAL A 91 11.10 -23.56 3.75
CA VAL A 91 11.43 -24.23 2.50
C VAL A 91 10.76 -23.36 1.47
N VAL A 92 11.51 -22.39 0.96
CA VAL A 92 11.10 -21.60 -0.19
C VAL A 92 11.14 -22.63 -1.29
N GLU A 93 10.01 -23.29 -1.49
CA GLU A 93 9.76 -24.01 -2.71
C GLU A 93 10.04 -22.98 -3.80
N GLU A 94 11.22 -23.09 -4.42
CA GLU A 94 11.62 -22.14 -5.44
C GLU A 94 10.59 -22.24 -6.53
N LYS A 95 9.66 -21.29 -6.52
CA LYS A 95 8.63 -21.21 -7.54
C LYS A 95 9.31 -21.19 -8.89
N PRO A 96 8.82 -21.99 -9.83
CA PRO A 96 9.38 -22.02 -11.18
C PRO A 96 9.58 -20.59 -11.69
N LEU A 97 10.74 -20.33 -12.29
CA LEU A 97 11.08 -19.00 -12.82
C LEU A 97 9.95 -18.44 -13.67
N ALA A 98 9.30 -19.28 -14.46
CA ALA A 98 8.16 -18.90 -15.29
C ALA A 98 6.97 -18.35 -14.46
N GLU A 99 6.67 -18.92 -13.28
CA GLU A 99 5.57 -18.42 -12.42
C GLU A 99 5.89 -17.04 -11.84
N VAL A 100 7.13 -16.84 -11.41
CA VAL A 100 7.62 -15.53 -10.93
C VAL A 100 7.56 -14.53 -12.09
N GLY A 101 8.02 -14.93 -13.27
CA GLY A 101 7.98 -14.14 -14.50
C GLY A 101 6.57 -13.73 -14.89
N ALA A 102 5.61 -14.66 -14.85
CA ALA A 102 4.20 -14.39 -15.12
C ALA A 102 3.61 -13.31 -14.22
N ARG A 103 4.01 -13.29 -12.94
CA ARG A 103 3.56 -12.26 -12.00
C ARG A 103 4.12 -10.89 -12.35
N ILE A 104 5.43 -10.82 -12.65
CA ILE A 104 6.09 -9.58 -13.05
C ILE A 104 5.50 -9.07 -14.36
N PHE A 105 5.32 -9.94 -15.34
CA PHE A 105 4.73 -9.60 -16.63
C PHE A 105 3.34 -8.97 -16.46
N ARG A 106 2.48 -9.59 -15.67
CA ARG A 106 1.13 -9.05 -15.38
C ARG A 106 1.14 -7.70 -14.71
N GLY A 107 2.13 -7.43 -13.87
CA GLY A 107 2.22 -6.15 -13.16
C GLY A 107 2.86 -5.02 -13.95
N GLN A 108 3.78 -5.34 -14.87
CA GLN A 108 4.66 -4.34 -15.47
C GLN A 108 4.59 -4.26 -17.00
N CYS A 109 4.22 -5.35 -17.66
CA CYS A 109 4.38 -5.46 -19.12
C CYS A 109 3.05 -5.47 -19.88
N VAL A 110 1.98 -5.96 -19.23
CA VAL A 110 0.65 -6.15 -19.85
C VAL A 110 0.06 -4.85 -20.40
N ALA A 111 0.35 -3.72 -19.78
CA ALA A 111 -0.17 -2.43 -20.22
C ALA A 111 0.18 -2.10 -21.70
N CYS A 112 1.36 -2.55 -22.16
CA CYS A 112 1.83 -2.36 -23.52
C CYS A 112 1.71 -3.64 -24.36
N HIS A 113 2.20 -4.77 -23.83
CA HIS A 113 2.29 -6.02 -24.60
C HIS A 113 1.02 -6.89 -24.54
N GLN A 114 0.02 -6.47 -23.78
CA GLN A 114 -1.25 -7.18 -23.55
C GLN A 114 -1.07 -8.54 -22.86
N THR A 115 -2.13 -9.08 -22.30
CA THR A 115 -2.11 -10.43 -21.65
C THR A 115 -1.85 -11.56 -22.65
N THR A 116 -2.17 -11.33 -23.92
CA THR A 116 -1.96 -12.27 -25.03
C THR A 116 -0.56 -12.22 -25.63
N GLY A 117 0.29 -11.27 -25.22
CA GLY A 117 1.60 -11.06 -25.81
C GLY A 117 1.60 -10.52 -27.24
N LEU A 118 0.43 -10.21 -27.80
CA LEU A 118 0.30 -9.72 -29.18
C LEU A 118 0.61 -8.23 -29.34
N GLY A 119 0.75 -7.51 -28.23
CA GLY A 119 0.97 -6.07 -28.26
C GLY A 119 -0.20 -5.29 -28.87
N VAL A 120 0.11 -4.14 -29.44
CA VAL A 120 -0.85 -3.27 -30.13
C VAL A 120 -0.25 -2.87 -31.47
N ALA A 121 -0.91 -3.22 -32.55
CA ALA A 121 -0.44 -2.96 -33.90
C ALA A 121 -0.09 -1.48 -34.10
N GLY A 122 1.11 -1.23 -34.62
CA GLY A 122 1.64 0.12 -34.87
C GLY A 122 2.11 0.87 -33.63
N ALA A 123 1.84 0.39 -32.41
CA ALA A 123 2.24 1.06 -31.17
C ALA A 123 3.21 0.22 -30.34
N PHE A 124 2.84 -1.02 -30.00
CA PHE A 124 3.64 -1.90 -29.16
C PHE A 124 3.84 -3.26 -29.85
N PRO A 125 5.10 -3.71 -29.99
CA PRO A 125 5.40 -4.92 -30.74
C PRO A 125 4.88 -6.18 -30.06
N PRO A 126 4.54 -7.23 -30.84
CA PRO A 126 4.21 -8.53 -30.30
C PRO A 126 5.44 -9.21 -29.71
N LEU A 127 5.20 -10.03 -28.69
CA LEU A 127 6.18 -10.93 -28.07
C LEU A 127 6.03 -12.37 -28.58
N VAL A 128 4.83 -12.69 -29.07
CA VAL A 128 4.50 -13.99 -29.64
C VAL A 128 5.27 -14.16 -30.94
N GLU A 129 5.98 -15.28 -31.06
CA GLU A 129 6.78 -15.67 -32.22
C GLU A 129 7.81 -14.59 -32.68
N SER A 130 8.07 -13.60 -31.82
CA SER A 130 8.99 -12.51 -32.14
C SER A 130 10.43 -13.02 -32.24
N GLU A 131 11.10 -12.69 -33.34
CA GLU A 131 12.53 -12.96 -33.56
C GLU A 131 13.43 -12.27 -32.53
N TRP A 132 12.93 -11.24 -31.86
CA TRP A 132 13.62 -10.56 -30.76
C TRP A 132 13.52 -11.36 -29.45
N VAL A 133 12.40 -12.00 -29.21
CA VAL A 133 12.15 -12.81 -28.00
C VAL A 133 12.78 -14.20 -28.12
N LEU A 134 12.65 -14.83 -29.28
CA LEU A 134 13.15 -16.19 -29.51
C LEU A 134 14.62 -16.24 -29.90
N GLY A 135 15.20 -15.09 -30.25
CA GLY A 135 16.57 -14.98 -30.69
C GLY A 135 17.59 -14.93 -29.54
N ASN A 136 18.62 -14.09 -29.72
CA ASN A 136 19.72 -13.96 -28.80
C ASN A 136 19.26 -13.41 -27.43
N GLU A 137 19.48 -14.21 -26.36
CA GLU A 137 19.06 -13.89 -25.00
C GLU A 137 19.77 -12.65 -24.43
N GLU A 138 21.05 -12.45 -24.76
CA GLU A 138 21.81 -11.30 -24.29
C GLU A 138 21.24 -9.99 -24.83
N ARG A 139 20.87 -9.97 -26.13
CA ARG A 139 20.20 -8.80 -26.74
C ARG A 139 18.87 -8.53 -26.05
N LEU A 140 18.08 -9.57 -25.81
CA LEU A 140 16.79 -9.45 -25.16
C LEU A 140 16.94 -8.94 -23.72
N ALA A 141 17.91 -9.45 -22.98
CA ALA A 141 18.23 -9.00 -21.64
C ALA A 141 18.65 -7.52 -21.60
N ARG A 142 19.51 -7.09 -22.54
CA ARG A 142 19.92 -5.69 -22.65
C ARG A 142 18.76 -4.75 -22.92
N ILE A 143 17.80 -5.18 -23.75
CA ILE A 143 16.58 -4.39 -24.03
C ILE A 143 15.77 -4.22 -22.76
N LEU A 144 15.58 -5.29 -21.99
CA LEU A 144 14.81 -5.21 -20.74
C LEU A 144 15.54 -4.36 -19.68
N ILE A 145 16.85 -4.52 -19.57
CA ILE A 145 17.66 -3.80 -18.55
C ILE A 145 17.72 -2.30 -18.85
N ASN A 146 18.02 -1.94 -20.11
CA ASN A 146 18.32 -0.56 -20.50
C ASN A 146 17.13 0.16 -21.15
N GLY A 147 16.05 -0.59 -21.45
CA GLY A 147 14.95 -0.09 -22.25
C GLY A 147 15.30 -0.06 -23.75
N LEU A 148 14.33 0.37 -24.53
CA LEU A 148 14.48 0.49 -25.99
C LEU A 148 13.81 1.77 -26.47
N ASN A 149 14.51 2.55 -27.25
CA ASN A 149 14.00 3.78 -27.83
C ASN A 149 14.33 3.83 -29.34
N GLY A 150 13.35 4.21 -30.13
CA GLY A 150 13.52 4.34 -31.57
C GLY A 150 12.85 3.24 -32.38
N PRO A 151 12.95 3.31 -33.71
CA PRO A 151 12.28 2.38 -34.61
C PRO A 151 12.93 0.99 -34.57
N ILE A 152 12.08 -0.03 -34.48
CA ILE A 152 12.48 -1.45 -34.61
C ILE A 152 11.52 -2.13 -35.56
N GLU A 153 11.98 -3.17 -36.21
CA GLU A 153 11.17 -4.07 -37.01
C GLU A 153 10.93 -5.39 -36.26
N VAL A 154 9.68 -5.78 -36.14
CA VAL A 154 9.28 -7.02 -35.48
C VAL A 154 8.22 -7.69 -36.37
N LEU A 155 8.49 -8.95 -36.78
CA LEU A 155 7.63 -9.70 -37.69
C LEU A 155 7.28 -8.91 -38.99
N GLY A 156 8.24 -8.15 -39.54
CA GLY A 156 8.07 -7.34 -40.72
C GLY A 156 7.25 -6.06 -40.55
N ALA A 157 6.86 -5.70 -39.33
CA ALA A 157 6.18 -4.45 -39.01
C ALA A 157 7.12 -3.51 -38.20
N THR A 158 7.08 -2.22 -38.58
CA THR A 158 7.89 -1.21 -37.86
C THR A 158 7.13 -0.64 -36.68
N TYR A 159 7.80 -0.64 -35.53
CA TYR A 159 7.34 -0.03 -34.27
C TYR A 159 8.32 1.07 -33.86
N ASN A 160 7.80 2.22 -33.47
CA ASN A 160 8.61 3.36 -33.04
C ASN A 160 8.08 3.84 -31.67
N GLY A 161 8.35 3.06 -30.63
CA GLY A 161 7.92 3.34 -29.27
C GLY A 161 9.09 3.56 -28.32
N ASN A 162 8.76 3.83 -27.08
CA ASN A 162 9.71 3.91 -25.99
C ASN A 162 9.36 2.85 -24.96
N MET A 163 10.21 1.82 -24.83
CA MET A 163 10.14 0.83 -23.76
C MET A 163 11.02 1.31 -22.61
N PRO A 164 10.48 1.50 -21.40
CA PRO A 164 11.28 1.93 -20.27
C PRO A 164 12.31 0.87 -19.85
N ALA A 165 13.35 1.32 -19.15
CA ALA A 165 14.33 0.43 -18.54
C ALA A 165 13.74 -0.24 -17.28
N PHE A 166 14.06 -1.52 -17.10
CA PHE A 166 13.64 -2.31 -15.94
C PHE A 166 14.82 -2.71 -15.05
N GLY A 167 16.05 -2.44 -15.48
CA GLY A 167 17.27 -2.65 -14.72
C GLY A 167 17.54 -1.54 -13.68
N PRO A 168 18.80 -1.40 -13.23
CA PRO A 168 19.20 -0.46 -12.17
C PRO A 168 18.85 1.01 -12.45
N ASN A 169 18.82 1.39 -13.72
CA ASN A 169 18.50 2.75 -14.16
C ASN A 169 16.99 3.00 -14.39
N GLY A 170 16.14 2.03 -14.05
CA GLY A 170 14.71 2.10 -14.25
C GLY A 170 13.92 1.58 -13.05
N LEU A 171 13.08 0.58 -13.28
CA LEU A 171 12.25 -0.05 -12.23
C LEU A 171 13.04 -0.94 -11.24
N ASN A 172 14.34 -1.06 -11.43
CA ASN A 172 15.28 -1.75 -10.54
C ASN A 172 14.91 -3.21 -10.26
N LEU A 173 14.50 -3.95 -11.29
CA LEU A 173 14.34 -5.40 -11.19
C LEU A 173 15.70 -6.06 -10.97
N LYS A 174 15.72 -7.00 -10.04
CA LYS A 174 16.92 -7.79 -9.75
C LYS A 174 17.21 -8.81 -10.88
N PRO A 175 18.47 -9.25 -11.08
CA PRO A 175 18.81 -10.22 -12.12
C PRO A 175 17.91 -11.46 -12.14
N LYS A 176 17.60 -12.04 -10.98
CA LYS A 176 16.67 -13.18 -10.87
C LYS A 176 15.25 -12.84 -11.38
N GLN A 177 14.78 -11.63 -11.18
CA GLN A 177 13.47 -11.18 -11.65
C GLN A 177 13.47 -10.94 -13.17
N ILE A 178 14.58 -10.42 -13.70
CA ILE A 178 14.78 -10.24 -15.14
C ILE A 178 14.82 -11.61 -15.82
N ALA A 179 15.64 -12.56 -15.32
CA ALA A 179 15.66 -13.91 -15.82
C ALA A 179 14.27 -14.57 -15.82
N ALA A 180 13.52 -14.37 -14.74
CA ALA A 180 12.18 -14.92 -14.58
C ALA A 180 11.19 -14.40 -15.66
N VAL A 181 11.14 -13.09 -15.88
CA VAL A 181 10.23 -12.52 -16.88
C VAL A 181 10.66 -12.86 -18.30
N LEU A 182 11.97 -12.91 -18.57
CA LEU A 182 12.49 -13.34 -19.87
C LEU A 182 12.16 -14.81 -20.15
N THR A 183 12.35 -15.69 -19.18
CA THR A 183 11.95 -17.11 -19.28
C THR A 183 10.46 -17.24 -19.56
N TYR A 184 9.61 -16.49 -18.84
CA TYR A 184 8.17 -16.51 -19.06
C TYR A 184 7.80 -16.14 -20.49
N ILE A 185 8.26 -14.99 -21.02
CA ILE A 185 7.89 -14.55 -22.37
C ILE A 185 8.47 -15.44 -23.47
N ARG A 186 9.54 -16.18 -23.20
CA ARG A 186 10.15 -17.14 -24.14
C ARG A 186 9.43 -18.48 -24.17
N GLN A 187 8.55 -18.76 -23.21
CA GLN A 187 7.84 -20.05 -23.10
C GLN A 187 6.32 -19.92 -23.16
N GLU A 188 5.78 -18.72 -23.04
CA GLU A 188 4.34 -18.47 -23.04
C GLU A 188 3.82 -18.28 -24.48
N TRP A 189 2.51 -18.36 -24.66
CA TRP A 189 1.77 -18.14 -25.91
C TRP A 189 2.20 -19.01 -27.10
N GLY A 190 2.78 -20.18 -26.85
CA GLY A 190 3.31 -21.06 -27.88
C GLY A 190 4.78 -20.79 -28.24
N ASN A 191 5.41 -19.82 -27.66
CA ASN A 191 6.85 -19.65 -27.72
C ASN A 191 7.55 -20.87 -27.10
N SER A 192 8.66 -21.31 -27.72
CA SER A 192 9.42 -22.49 -27.26
C SER A 192 10.92 -22.20 -27.36
N ALA A 193 11.41 -21.41 -26.40
CA ALA A 193 12.84 -21.11 -26.29
C ALA A 193 13.37 -21.47 -24.89
N PRO A 194 14.68 -21.70 -24.75
CA PRO A 194 15.31 -22.07 -23.49
C PRO A 194 15.09 -21.02 -22.40
N GLU A 195 15.14 -21.46 -21.14
CA GLU A 195 15.19 -20.57 -19.99
C GLU A 195 16.41 -19.64 -20.03
N VAL A 196 16.26 -18.46 -19.49
CA VAL A 196 17.37 -17.51 -19.35
C VAL A 196 18.03 -17.72 -18.00
N SER A 197 19.32 -17.99 -17.99
CA SER A 197 20.07 -18.18 -16.76
C SER A 197 20.33 -16.84 -16.03
N VAL A 198 20.35 -16.90 -14.69
CA VAL A 198 20.63 -15.72 -13.87
C VAL A 198 22.08 -15.30 -14.04
N GLU A 199 22.99 -16.25 -14.21
CA GLU A 199 24.42 -16.04 -14.39
C GLU A 199 24.72 -15.24 -15.66
N ALA A 200 23.93 -15.40 -16.70
CA ALA A 200 24.06 -14.61 -17.93
C ALA A 200 23.74 -13.12 -17.73
N LEU A 201 23.10 -12.77 -16.61
CA LEU A 201 22.68 -11.42 -16.29
C LEU A 201 23.52 -10.72 -15.20
N GLU A 202 24.43 -11.43 -14.54
CA GLU A 202 25.27 -10.88 -13.47
C GLU A 202 26.35 -9.88 -13.96
N GLY A 203 26.48 -9.71 -15.26
CA GLY A 203 27.42 -8.77 -15.88
C GLY A 203 26.84 -7.41 -16.26
N TYR A 204 25.57 -7.15 -15.92
CA TYR A 204 24.86 -5.94 -16.36
C TYR A 204 24.43 -5.02 -15.22
#